data_600db6952bcab724d19679292b3b2634
#
_entry.id   600db6952bcab724d19679292b3b2634
#
_cell.length_a   1.000
_cell.length_b   1.000
_cell.length_c   1.000
_cell.angle_alpha   90.00
_cell.angle_beta   90.00
_cell.angle_gamma   90.00
#
_symmetry.space_group_name_H-M   'P 1'
#
loop_
_entity.id
_entity.type
_entity.pdbx_description
1 polymer ?
#
loop_
_entity_poly.entity_id
_entity_poly.type
_entity_poly.pdbx_seq_one_letter_code
_entity_poly.pdbx_strand_id
1 'polypeptide(L)'
;MYGSIRLALLPLVIALAVAQAPGHAQSPAALLQQSANAMGGPTALRALKTQVIESAGKQFDSSSTPQPLGPTRQITTFSYTLTRDLTQPRLRLQWEGQSLGSNQAVRFVETIDGSTGMLQEGGDGGKQVRLHPGRFATRLREERRNPARLILAALNQKSLRHRGDAELDGKRHAVLSFTESGDEFRIYIDTQTRLPAQIEILEDDPLEGDSSYTLRCGDWRKVDGVMLPFSLRYELNGRALQEEQIKSIRHNAALAGDVFAIPESVGSEKTDATPIASQWILRRVAGNVSYQDMGRKPVIEWLQLAPGVHKIQGSSHATILVEMRDHLVAIEGPLYEARTAPVIKSIKERFPGKPIRYAIPTHHHLDHAGGIRAFMAEGSAIVVPFNAQAFYAKVARAPHTRNPDSLQRNKASVVIEAFGGGPRVLSDGARQVEVHPLPTSHADDLIVVYLPKEKLLIEADHISPRDGQVRPGPRVKEFVQELDKLKLDVATIVGIHGDQASLEATRAAAKK
;
A
#
# COMPACT_ATOMS: atom_id res chain seq x y z
N MET A 1 60.98 -50.43 -40.41
CA MET A 1 60.32 -50.55 -39.07
C MET A 1 58.86 -50.25 -39.29
N TYR A 2 58.03 -51.30 -39.24
CA TYR A 2 56.57 -51.21 -39.47
C TYR A 2 55.87 -50.98 -38.12
N GLY A 3 55.12 -49.90 -38.04
CA GLY A 3 54.29 -49.58 -36.89
C GLY A 3 52.80 -49.84 -37.21
N SER A 4 52.21 -50.83 -36.56
CA SER A 4 50.81 -51.21 -36.69
C SER A 4 49.89 -50.30 -35.92
N ILE A 5 48.90 -49.70 -36.58
CA ILE A 5 47.79 -48.93 -35.95
C ILE A 5 46.65 -49.91 -35.68
N ARG A 6 46.29 -50.06 -34.36
CA ARG A 6 45.09 -50.77 -33.92
C ARG A 6 43.93 -49.79 -33.83
N LEU A 7 42.94 -49.99 -34.71
CA LEU A 7 41.61 -49.32 -34.57
C LEU A 7 40.82 -49.97 -33.43
N ALA A 8 40.46 -49.22 -32.42
CA ALA A 8 39.50 -49.63 -31.39
C ALA A 8 38.07 -49.24 -31.86
N LEU A 9 37.25 -50.22 -32.05
CA LEU A 9 35.82 -50.06 -32.27
C LEU A 9 35.15 -49.68 -30.93
N LEU A 10 34.63 -48.44 -30.81
CA LEU A 10 33.69 -48.05 -29.76
C LEU A 10 32.27 -48.53 -30.09
N PRO A 11 31.53 -49.11 -29.14
CA PRO A 11 30.14 -49.48 -29.38
C PRO A 11 29.26 -48.22 -29.37
N LEU A 12 28.52 -48.06 -30.46
CA LEU A 12 27.49 -47.00 -30.60
C LEU A 12 26.29 -47.39 -29.70
N VAL A 13 26.16 -46.74 -28.55
CA VAL A 13 24.95 -46.85 -27.72
C VAL A 13 23.89 -45.94 -28.33
N ILE A 14 22.93 -46.51 -29.08
CA ILE A 14 21.74 -45.83 -29.51
C ILE A 14 20.81 -45.65 -28.32
N ALA A 15 20.83 -44.46 -27.72
CA ALA A 15 19.83 -44.07 -26.75
C ALA A 15 18.51 -43.85 -27.47
N LEU A 16 17.57 -44.82 -27.33
CA LEU A 16 16.17 -44.61 -27.71
C LEU A 16 15.62 -43.47 -26.81
N ALA A 17 15.55 -42.27 -27.36
CA ALA A 17 14.72 -41.21 -26.78
C ALA A 17 13.25 -41.65 -26.91
N VAL A 18 12.65 -42.13 -25.85
CA VAL A 18 11.22 -42.31 -25.74
C VAL A 18 10.61 -40.90 -25.81
N ALA A 19 10.15 -40.51 -26.99
CA ALA A 19 9.33 -39.33 -27.14
C ALA A 19 8.08 -39.52 -26.28
N GLN A 20 8.00 -38.88 -25.13
CA GLN A 20 6.76 -38.77 -24.39
C GLN A 20 5.75 -38.11 -25.31
N ALA A 21 4.70 -38.84 -25.68
CA ALA A 21 3.57 -38.28 -26.38
C ALA A 21 3.12 -36.99 -25.66
N PRO A 22 2.78 -35.90 -26.37
CA PRO A 22 2.25 -34.71 -25.74
C PRO A 22 0.99 -35.09 -24.95
N GLY A 23 1.13 -35.18 -23.64
CA GLY A 23 -0.03 -35.41 -22.78
C GLY A 23 -1.05 -34.33 -23.13
N HIS A 24 -2.28 -34.74 -23.44
CA HIS A 24 -3.37 -33.80 -23.72
C HIS A 24 -3.43 -32.78 -22.59
N ALA A 25 -3.10 -31.52 -22.89
CA ALA A 25 -3.16 -30.47 -21.91
C ALA A 25 -4.56 -30.44 -21.30
N GLN A 26 -4.67 -30.67 -20.00
CA GLN A 26 -5.96 -30.72 -19.32
C GLN A 26 -6.69 -29.37 -19.54
N SER A 27 -8.00 -29.45 -19.84
CA SER A 27 -8.79 -28.25 -20.04
C SER A 27 -8.82 -27.40 -18.75
N PRO A 28 -8.90 -26.06 -18.84
CA PRO A 28 -9.00 -25.18 -17.66
C PRO A 28 -10.13 -25.60 -16.72
N ALA A 29 -11.26 -26.03 -17.28
CA ALA A 29 -12.41 -26.51 -16.52
C ALA A 29 -12.10 -27.83 -15.76
N ALA A 30 -11.36 -28.77 -16.39
CA ALA A 30 -10.96 -30.02 -15.73
C ALA A 30 -10.00 -29.77 -14.56
N LEU A 31 -9.01 -28.88 -14.73
CA LEU A 31 -8.09 -28.48 -13.66
C LEU A 31 -8.83 -27.85 -12.49
N LEU A 32 -9.76 -26.94 -12.78
CA LEU A 32 -10.56 -26.27 -11.77
C LEU A 32 -11.50 -27.23 -11.04
N GLN A 33 -12.12 -28.18 -11.77
CA GLN A 33 -12.97 -29.21 -11.16
C GLN A 33 -12.17 -30.14 -10.24
N GLN A 34 -10.92 -30.48 -10.61
CA GLN A 34 -10.02 -31.25 -9.74
C GLN A 34 -9.71 -30.47 -8.46
N SER A 35 -9.49 -29.16 -8.56
CA SER A 35 -9.26 -28.31 -7.39
C SER A 35 -10.51 -28.24 -6.49
N ALA A 36 -11.69 -28.05 -7.07
CA ALA A 36 -12.93 -28.07 -6.32
C ALA A 36 -13.14 -29.42 -5.60
N ASN A 37 -12.83 -30.53 -6.26
CA ASN A 37 -12.93 -31.89 -5.67
C ASN A 37 -11.92 -32.07 -4.52
N ALA A 38 -10.68 -31.61 -4.69
CA ALA A 38 -9.67 -31.64 -3.63
C ALA A 38 -10.08 -30.83 -2.40
N MET A 39 -10.86 -29.76 -2.61
CA MET A 39 -11.43 -28.95 -1.51
C MET A 39 -12.68 -29.57 -0.87
N GLY A 40 -13.15 -30.74 -1.27
CA GLY A 40 -14.33 -31.41 -0.72
C GLY A 40 -15.51 -31.52 -1.69
N GLY A 41 -15.38 -30.96 -2.87
CA GLY A 41 -16.34 -31.00 -3.98
C GLY A 41 -17.32 -29.82 -3.99
N PRO A 42 -17.86 -29.48 -5.18
CA PRO A 42 -18.74 -28.31 -5.33
C PRO A 42 -19.98 -28.35 -4.45
N THR A 43 -20.53 -29.55 -4.15
CA THR A 43 -21.70 -29.70 -3.27
C THR A 43 -21.39 -29.29 -1.84
N ALA A 44 -20.28 -29.79 -1.28
CA ALA A 44 -19.87 -29.42 0.09
C ALA A 44 -19.52 -27.93 0.18
N LEU A 45 -18.82 -27.39 -0.81
CA LEU A 45 -18.50 -25.95 -0.87
C LEU A 45 -19.76 -25.07 -0.91
N ARG A 46 -20.80 -25.46 -1.69
CA ARG A 46 -22.09 -24.74 -1.73
C ARG A 46 -22.94 -24.90 -0.47
N ALA A 47 -22.70 -25.94 0.33
CA ALA A 47 -23.39 -26.14 1.59
C ALA A 47 -22.92 -25.18 2.69
N LEU A 48 -21.78 -24.51 2.50
CA LEU A 48 -21.30 -23.47 3.42
C LEU A 48 -22.15 -22.22 3.23
N LYS A 49 -22.93 -21.85 4.27
CA LYS A 49 -23.81 -20.66 4.28
C LYS A 49 -23.22 -19.53 5.08
N THR A 50 -22.77 -19.84 6.28
CA THR A 50 -22.13 -18.86 7.17
C THR A 50 -20.77 -19.38 7.61
N GLN A 51 -19.88 -18.48 7.97
CA GLN A 51 -18.56 -18.82 8.48
C GLN A 51 -18.16 -17.83 9.57
N VAL A 52 -17.65 -18.38 10.67
CA VAL A 52 -17.01 -17.61 11.74
C VAL A 52 -15.55 -18.04 11.81
N ILE A 53 -14.65 -17.09 11.65
CA ILE A 53 -13.19 -17.28 11.66
C ILE A 53 -12.60 -16.49 12.82
N GLU A 54 -11.75 -17.13 13.60
CA GLU A 54 -10.85 -16.47 14.54
C GLU A 54 -9.41 -16.57 14.03
N SER A 55 -8.72 -15.46 13.94
CA SER A 55 -7.37 -15.38 13.41
C SER A 55 -6.50 -14.43 14.21
N ALA A 56 -5.19 -14.60 14.11
CA ALA A 56 -4.20 -13.67 14.61
C ALA A 56 -3.01 -13.59 13.65
N GLY A 57 -2.28 -12.50 13.70
CA GLY A 57 -1.19 -12.32 12.76
C GLY A 57 -0.33 -11.09 13.00
N LYS A 58 0.42 -10.77 11.95
CA LYS A 58 1.34 -9.64 11.88
C LYS A 58 1.06 -8.84 10.63
N GLN A 59 1.21 -7.51 10.74
CA GLN A 59 1.16 -6.63 9.59
C GLN A 59 2.52 -5.99 9.34
N PHE A 60 2.79 -5.76 8.07
CA PHE A 60 4.02 -5.18 7.57
C PHE A 60 3.71 -3.96 6.72
N ASP A 61 4.54 -2.94 6.81
CA ASP A 61 4.48 -1.82 5.90
C ASP A 61 5.64 -1.89 4.91
N SER A 62 5.31 -2.04 3.65
CA SER A 62 6.28 -2.06 2.54
C SER A 62 6.61 -0.67 2.01
N SER A 63 5.89 0.35 2.47
CA SER A 63 6.01 1.74 2.03
C SER A 63 6.54 2.69 3.08
N SER A 64 6.86 2.19 4.29
CA SER A 64 7.46 2.95 5.39
C SER A 64 8.69 2.22 5.93
N THR A 65 9.52 1.72 5.01
CA THR A 65 10.80 1.08 5.35
C THR A 65 11.83 2.14 5.73
N PRO A 66 12.81 1.85 6.60
CA PRO A 66 13.87 2.82 6.90
C PRO A 66 14.72 3.17 5.67
N GLN A 67 14.80 2.30 4.67
CA GLN A 67 15.60 2.47 3.46
C GLN A 67 14.72 2.43 2.22
N PRO A 68 14.95 3.32 1.24
CA PRO A 68 14.31 3.20 -0.07
C PRO A 68 14.57 1.81 -0.68
N LEU A 69 13.52 1.13 -1.10
CA LEU A 69 13.59 -0.26 -1.58
C LEU A 69 14.03 -1.30 -0.53
N GLY A 70 14.06 -0.93 0.73
CA GLY A 70 14.43 -1.81 1.83
C GLY A 70 13.39 -2.92 2.11
N PRO A 71 13.73 -3.89 2.99
CA PRO A 71 12.82 -4.95 3.38
C PRO A 71 11.62 -4.38 4.16
N THR A 72 10.47 -5.03 4.03
CA THR A 72 9.25 -4.64 4.76
C THR A 72 9.48 -4.70 6.27
N ARG A 73 8.88 -3.75 6.99
CA ARG A 73 8.96 -3.67 8.45
C ARG A 73 7.65 -4.14 9.08
N GLN A 74 7.72 -5.00 10.08
CA GLN A 74 6.56 -5.30 10.89
C GLN A 74 6.13 -4.05 11.66
N ILE A 75 4.83 -3.72 11.59
CA ILE A 75 4.26 -2.53 12.24
C ILE A 75 3.25 -2.86 13.32
N THR A 76 2.57 -4.00 13.22
CA THR A 76 1.45 -4.35 14.11
C THR A 76 1.40 -5.85 14.33
N THR A 77 0.96 -6.27 15.51
CA THR A 77 0.37 -7.59 15.76
C THR A 77 -1.13 -7.42 15.91
N PHE A 78 -1.93 -8.38 15.47
CA PHE A 78 -3.38 -8.27 15.52
C PHE A 78 -4.07 -9.61 15.77
N SER A 79 -5.34 -9.53 16.16
CA SER A 79 -6.29 -10.63 16.11
C SER A 79 -7.64 -10.11 15.61
N TYR A 80 -8.46 -11.01 15.08
CA TYR A 80 -9.82 -10.67 14.68
C TYR A 80 -10.78 -11.86 14.79
N THR A 81 -12.07 -11.53 14.86
CA THR A 81 -13.17 -12.43 14.55
C THR A 81 -13.89 -11.92 13.32
N LEU A 82 -13.96 -12.75 12.29
CA LEU A 82 -14.72 -12.47 11.07
C LEU A 82 -15.93 -13.40 10.99
N THR A 83 -17.11 -12.80 11.05
CA THR A 83 -18.37 -13.48 10.76
C THR A 83 -18.82 -13.06 9.37
N ARG A 84 -19.17 -14.03 8.49
CA ARG A 84 -19.64 -13.72 7.15
C ARG A 84 -20.72 -14.66 6.66
N ASP A 85 -21.59 -14.13 5.80
CA ASP A 85 -22.51 -14.90 4.98
C ASP A 85 -21.84 -15.18 3.63
N LEU A 86 -21.75 -16.46 3.25
CA LEU A 86 -21.13 -16.86 1.98
C LEU A 86 -22.15 -16.82 0.81
N THR A 87 -23.42 -16.56 1.10
CA THR A 87 -24.51 -16.49 0.11
C THR A 87 -24.91 -15.06 -0.24
N GLN A 88 -24.60 -14.11 0.63
CA GLN A 88 -24.95 -12.71 0.53
C GLN A 88 -23.72 -11.84 0.85
N PRO A 89 -23.65 -10.59 0.37
CA PRO A 89 -22.56 -9.67 0.73
C PRO A 89 -22.76 -9.12 2.15
N ARG A 90 -22.62 -9.99 3.14
CA ARG A 90 -22.78 -9.66 4.57
C ARG A 90 -21.59 -10.14 5.35
N LEU A 91 -20.97 -9.25 6.11
CA LEU A 91 -19.87 -9.59 7.02
C LEU A 91 -19.83 -8.66 8.23
N ARG A 92 -19.22 -9.17 9.31
CA ARG A 92 -18.82 -8.40 10.48
C ARG A 92 -17.40 -8.79 10.87
N LEU A 93 -16.50 -7.85 10.80
CA LEU A 93 -15.10 -7.99 11.22
C LEU A 93 -14.87 -7.22 12.50
N GLN A 94 -14.56 -7.92 13.59
CA GLN A 94 -14.11 -7.34 14.86
C GLN A 94 -12.60 -7.49 14.93
N TRP A 95 -11.88 -6.37 14.88
CA TRP A 95 -10.43 -6.35 14.78
C TRP A 95 -9.80 -5.62 15.97
N GLU A 96 -8.74 -6.20 16.48
CA GLU A 96 -7.90 -5.59 17.51
C GLU A 96 -6.43 -5.76 17.13
N GLY A 97 -5.63 -4.70 17.25
CA GLY A 97 -4.20 -4.75 16.99
C GLY A 97 -3.42 -3.79 17.86
N GLN A 98 -2.15 -4.09 18.00
CA GLN A 98 -1.20 -3.28 18.75
C GLN A 98 -0.02 -2.92 17.86
N SER A 99 0.18 -1.63 17.64
CA SER A 99 1.33 -1.12 16.90
C SER A 99 2.61 -1.34 17.69
N LEU A 100 3.68 -1.73 17.01
CA LEU A 100 5.00 -1.84 17.63
C LEU A 100 5.45 -0.46 18.13
N GLY A 101 5.91 -0.42 19.38
CA GLY A 101 6.32 0.83 20.03
C GLY A 101 5.17 1.65 20.61
N SER A 102 3.92 1.15 20.58
CA SER A 102 2.77 1.77 21.22
C SER A 102 2.17 0.85 22.27
N ASN A 103 1.78 1.41 23.40
CA ASN A 103 1.05 0.68 24.44
C ASN A 103 -0.48 0.73 24.24
N GLN A 104 -0.97 1.39 23.19
CA GLN A 104 -2.39 1.51 22.91
C GLN A 104 -2.81 0.51 21.84
N ALA A 105 -3.81 -0.32 22.19
CA ALA A 105 -4.48 -1.18 21.22
C ALA A 105 -5.44 -0.33 20.37
N VAL A 106 -5.45 -0.61 19.07
CA VAL A 106 -6.44 -0.08 18.14
C VAL A 106 -7.52 -1.13 17.94
N ARG A 107 -8.78 -0.73 18.07
CA ARG A 107 -9.94 -1.62 17.88
C ARG A 107 -10.91 -1.02 16.90
N PHE A 108 -11.51 -1.84 16.08
CA PHE A 108 -12.65 -1.44 15.26
C PHE A 108 -13.57 -2.62 14.94
N VAL A 109 -14.80 -2.26 14.59
CA VAL A 109 -15.75 -3.19 13.99
C VAL A 109 -16.15 -2.65 12.62
N GLU A 110 -16.03 -3.49 11.61
CA GLU A 110 -16.49 -3.21 10.25
C GLU A 110 -17.65 -4.15 9.92
N THR A 111 -18.78 -3.58 9.54
CA THR A 111 -19.97 -4.35 9.20
C THR A 111 -20.40 -4.00 7.77
N ILE A 112 -20.71 -5.03 7.00
CA ILE A 112 -21.34 -4.87 5.67
C ILE A 112 -22.65 -5.64 5.70
N ASP A 113 -23.73 -4.99 5.22
CA ASP A 113 -25.04 -5.59 5.01
C ASP A 113 -25.58 -5.15 3.63
N GLY A 114 -25.55 -6.07 2.68
CA GLY A 114 -25.96 -5.79 1.30
C GLY A 114 -25.11 -4.71 0.63
N SER A 115 -25.69 -3.54 0.39
CA SER A 115 -25.03 -2.39 -0.25
C SER A 115 -24.50 -1.35 0.74
N THR A 116 -24.66 -1.58 2.04
CA THR A 116 -24.31 -0.63 3.10
C THR A 116 -23.15 -1.16 3.93
N GLY A 117 -22.24 -0.26 4.31
CA GLY A 117 -21.14 -0.58 5.21
C GLY A 117 -21.04 0.43 6.34
N MET A 118 -20.65 -0.05 7.52
CA MET A 118 -20.43 0.72 8.73
C MET A 118 -19.04 0.44 9.29
N LEU A 119 -18.38 1.47 9.77
CA LEU A 119 -17.19 1.39 10.60
C LEU A 119 -17.53 1.90 11.99
N GLN A 120 -17.17 1.12 13.00
CA GLN A 120 -17.28 1.49 14.41
C GLN A 120 -15.88 1.56 15.00
N GLU A 121 -15.41 2.77 15.29
CA GLU A 121 -14.08 3.04 15.83
C GLU A 121 -14.03 2.78 17.33
N GLY A 122 -12.93 2.24 17.84
CA GLY A 122 -12.75 1.93 19.25
C GLY A 122 -13.40 0.61 19.71
N GLY A 123 -13.97 -0.18 18.80
CA GLY A 123 -14.68 -1.42 19.10
C GLY A 123 -16.14 -1.22 19.50
N ASP A 124 -16.73 -2.17 20.23
CA ASP A 124 -18.13 -2.11 20.64
C ASP A 124 -18.40 -0.87 21.50
N GLY A 125 -19.47 -0.12 21.15
CA GLY A 125 -19.82 1.15 21.80
C GLY A 125 -19.09 2.38 21.26
N GLY A 126 -18.16 2.24 20.31
CA GLY A 126 -17.45 3.34 19.70
C GLY A 126 -18.29 4.12 18.66
N LYS A 127 -17.71 5.23 18.14
CA LYS A 127 -18.36 6.06 17.13
C LYS A 127 -18.64 5.27 15.87
N GLN A 128 -19.89 5.29 15.41
CA GLN A 128 -20.33 4.65 14.18
C GLN A 128 -20.38 5.68 13.04
N VAL A 129 -19.83 5.31 11.89
CA VAL A 129 -19.83 6.13 10.68
C VAL A 129 -20.06 5.24 9.46
N ARG A 130 -20.64 5.79 8.42
CA ARG A 130 -20.79 5.07 7.16
C ARG A 130 -19.41 4.72 6.60
N LEU A 131 -19.25 3.50 6.13
CA LEU A 131 -18.01 3.03 5.53
C LEU A 131 -17.76 3.78 4.23
N HIS A 132 -16.54 4.28 4.07
CA HIS A 132 -16.12 4.95 2.84
C HIS A 132 -16.31 4.03 1.62
N PRO A 133 -16.89 4.50 0.48
CA PRO A 133 -17.19 3.65 -0.67
C PRO A 133 -16.00 2.86 -1.21
N GLY A 134 -14.81 3.46 -1.26
CA GLY A 134 -13.59 2.76 -1.69
C GLY A 134 -13.20 1.63 -0.75
N ARG A 135 -13.31 1.83 0.57
CA ARG A 135 -13.07 0.78 1.57
C ARG A 135 -14.12 -0.32 1.47
N PHE A 136 -15.38 0.03 1.30
CA PHE A 136 -16.47 -0.91 1.07
C PHE A 136 -16.20 -1.80 -0.16
N ALA A 137 -15.89 -1.20 -1.31
CA ALA A 137 -15.58 -1.93 -2.54
C ALA A 137 -14.37 -2.84 -2.38
N THR A 138 -13.31 -2.36 -1.71
CA THR A 138 -12.11 -3.14 -1.43
C THR A 138 -12.41 -4.32 -0.53
N ARG A 139 -13.21 -4.14 0.53
CA ARG A 139 -13.58 -5.24 1.43
C ARG A 139 -14.37 -6.32 0.70
N LEU A 140 -15.33 -5.95 -0.12
CA LEU A 140 -16.09 -6.92 -0.94
C LEU A 140 -15.20 -7.65 -1.94
N ARG A 141 -14.19 -6.97 -2.50
CA ARG A 141 -13.22 -7.60 -3.40
C ARG A 141 -12.35 -8.61 -2.66
N GLU A 142 -11.91 -8.30 -1.43
CA GLU A 142 -11.18 -9.25 -0.57
C GLU A 142 -12.04 -10.49 -0.25
N GLU A 143 -13.33 -10.32 -0.02
CA GLU A 143 -14.25 -11.44 0.19
C GLU A 143 -14.35 -12.36 -1.05
N ARG A 144 -14.23 -11.83 -2.27
CA ARG A 144 -14.19 -12.65 -3.49
C ARG A 144 -12.93 -13.52 -3.58
N ARG A 145 -11.84 -13.16 -2.89
CA ARG A 145 -10.59 -13.93 -2.83
C ARG A 145 -10.65 -15.12 -1.87
N ASN A 146 -11.75 -15.31 -1.12
CA ASN A 146 -11.92 -16.52 -0.32
C ASN A 146 -11.81 -17.77 -1.22
N PRO A 147 -10.87 -18.72 -0.96
CA PRO A 147 -10.60 -19.82 -1.89
C PRO A 147 -11.83 -20.67 -2.22
N ALA A 148 -12.69 -20.97 -1.22
CA ALA A 148 -13.89 -21.78 -1.43
C ALA A 148 -14.90 -21.06 -2.35
N ARG A 149 -15.10 -19.77 -2.12
CA ARG A 149 -15.99 -18.95 -2.94
C ARG A 149 -15.43 -18.73 -4.34
N LEU A 150 -14.13 -18.44 -4.44
CA LEU A 150 -13.46 -18.15 -5.70
C LEU A 150 -13.48 -19.34 -6.65
N ILE A 151 -13.20 -20.56 -6.15
CA ILE A 151 -13.26 -21.79 -6.95
C ILE A 151 -14.69 -22.02 -7.49
N LEU A 152 -15.71 -21.82 -6.65
CA LEU A 152 -17.11 -21.94 -7.09
C LEU A 152 -17.49 -20.89 -8.15
N ALA A 153 -17.03 -19.65 -7.96
CA ALA A 153 -17.26 -18.58 -8.93
C ALA A 153 -16.61 -18.90 -10.28
N ALA A 154 -15.35 -19.36 -10.24
CA ALA A 154 -14.57 -19.68 -11.43
C ALA A 154 -15.16 -20.83 -12.27
N LEU A 155 -15.81 -21.83 -11.64
CA LEU A 155 -16.45 -22.95 -12.34
C LEU A 155 -17.52 -22.52 -13.36
N ASN A 156 -18.13 -21.35 -13.16
CA ASN A 156 -19.18 -20.82 -14.02
C ASN A 156 -18.70 -19.74 -14.99
N GLN A 157 -17.40 -19.44 -15.04
CA GLN A 157 -16.84 -18.33 -15.83
C GLN A 157 -16.49 -18.74 -17.26
N LYS A 158 -17.13 -18.10 -18.24
CA LYS A 158 -16.79 -18.26 -19.66
C LYS A 158 -15.39 -17.70 -20.00
N SER A 159 -14.88 -16.81 -19.21
CA SER A 159 -13.55 -16.20 -19.33
C SER A 159 -12.43 -17.08 -18.79
N LEU A 160 -12.72 -18.26 -18.22
CA LEU A 160 -11.71 -19.16 -17.65
C LEU A 160 -10.68 -19.58 -18.70
N ARG A 161 -9.40 -19.40 -18.38
CA ARG A 161 -8.26 -19.71 -19.25
C ARG A 161 -7.15 -20.38 -18.43
N HIS A 162 -6.40 -21.27 -19.06
CA HIS A 162 -5.12 -21.76 -18.55
C HIS A 162 -4.01 -20.85 -19.09
N ARG A 163 -3.23 -20.28 -18.19
CA ARG A 163 -2.13 -19.34 -18.50
C ARG A 163 -0.76 -20.03 -18.59
N GLY A 164 -0.74 -21.36 -18.55
CA GLY A 164 0.48 -22.15 -18.44
C GLY A 164 0.75 -22.55 -17.00
N ASP A 165 1.94 -23.06 -16.76
CA ASP A 165 2.40 -23.47 -15.44
C ASP A 165 3.43 -22.49 -14.91
N ALA A 166 3.49 -22.36 -13.58
CA ALA A 166 4.48 -21.58 -12.86
C ALA A 166 5.12 -22.39 -11.73
N GLU A 167 6.31 -22.04 -11.37
CA GLU A 167 6.98 -22.56 -10.19
C GLU A 167 6.86 -21.57 -9.03
N LEU A 168 6.36 -22.03 -7.89
CA LEU A 168 6.31 -21.28 -6.64
C LEU A 168 6.94 -22.15 -5.54
N ASP A 169 7.97 -21.62 -4.86
CA ASP A 169 8.67 -22.30 -3.78
C ASP A 169 9.14 -23.73 -4.16
N GLY A 170 9.65 -23.90 -5.40
CA GLY A 170 10.15 -25.19 -5.93
C GLY A 170 9.05 -26.18 -6.31
N LYS A 171 7.78 -25.77 -6.33
CA LYS A 171 6.63 -26.61 -6.70
C LYS A 171 5.97 -26.09 -7.96
N ARG A 172 5.53 -27.02 -8.84
CA ARG A 172 4.82 -26.71 -10.07
C ARG A 172 3.35 -26.43 -9.78
N HIS A 173 2.82 -25.37 -10.37
CA HIS A 173 1.44 -24.92 -10.24
C HIS A 173 0.82 -24.69 -11.62
N ALA A 174 -0.39 -25.18 -11.84
CA ALA A 174 -1.17 -24.77 -13.00
C ALA A 174 -1.82 -23.41 -12.73
N VAL A 175 -1.61 -22.45 -13.63
CA VAL A 175 -2.13 -21.08 -13.47
C VAL A 175 -3.41 -20.91 -14.28
N LEU A 176 -4.52 -20.73 -13.59
CA LEU A 176 -5.82 -20.42 -14.19
C LEU A 176 -6.15 -18.95 -14.00
N SER A 177 -6.80 -18.32 -14.98
CA SER A 177 -7.35 -16.98 -14.82
C SER A 177 -8.78 -16.87 -15.29
N PHE A 178 -9.53 -15.95 -14.70
CA PHE A 178 -10.85 -15.54 -15.13
C PHE A 178 -11.13 -14.10 -14.69
N THR A 179 -12.16 -13.49 -15.31
CA THR A 179 -12.57 -12.12 -14.95
C THR A 179 -13.92 -12.15 -14.26
N GLU A 180 -14.03 -11.46 -13.13
CA GLU A 180 -15.27 -11.26 -12.39
C GLU A 180 -15.37 -9.80 -11.92
N SER A 181 -16.48 -9.15 -12.19
CA SER A 181 -16.73 -7.76 -11.81
C SER A 181 -15.59 -6.77 -12.18
N GLY A 182 -14.96 -6.98 -13.35
CA GLY A 182 -13.88 -6.13 -13.85
C GLY A 182 -12.48 -6.50 -13.36
N ASP A 183 -12.35 -7.38 -12.37
CA ASP A 183 -11.05 -7.85 -11.87
C ASP A 183 -10.65 -9.18 -12.55
N GLU A 184 -9.39 -9.28 -13.00
CA GLU A 184 -8.80 -10.57 -13.40
C GLU A 184 -8.21 -11.24 -12.17
N PHE A 185 -8.74 -12.43 -11.84
CA PHE A 185 -8.20 -13.30 -10.82
C PHE A 185 -7.31 -14.35 -11.46
N ARG A 186 -6.13 -14.59 -10.90
CA ARG A 186 -5.25 -15.70 -11.23
C ARG A 186 -5.16 -16.64 -10.05
N ILE A 187 -5.40 -17.93 -10.28
CA ILE A 187 -5.35 -18.99 -9.27
C ILE A 187 -4.21 -19.93 -9.64
N TYR A 188 -3.28 -20.07 -8.71
CA TYR A 188 -2.16 -21.01 -8.82
C TYR A 188 -2.53 -22.30 -8.08
N ILE A 189 -2.79 -23.36 -8.82
CA ILE A 189 -3.21 -24.66 -8.30
C ILE A 189 -2.00 -25.58 -8.25
N ASP A 190 -1.62 -26.02 -7.05
CA ASP A 190 -0.53 -26.99 -6.85
C ASP A 190 -0.84 -28.28 -7.62
N THR A 191 0.07 -28.74 -8.48
CA THR A 191 -0.15 -29.87 -9.36
C THR A 191 -0.19 -31.22 -8.65
N GLN A 192 0.27 -31.31 -7.40
CA GLN A 192 0.25 -32.52 -6.59
C GLN A 192 -1.00 -32.58 -5.71
N THR A 193 -1.24 -31.55 -4.92
CA THR A 193 -2.37 -31.50 -3.96
C THR A 193 -3.68 -31.08 -4.60
N ARG A 194 -3.64 -30.43 -5.77
CA ARG A 194 -4.77 -29.79 -6.44
C ARG A 194 -5.41 -28.65 -5.64
N LEU A 195 -4.80 -28.20 -4.56
CA LEU A 195 -5.30 -27.09 -3.76
C LEU A 195 -4.78 -25.74 -4.30
N PRO A 196 -5.55 -24.63 -4.15
CA PRO A 196 -5.08 -23.29 -4.48
C PRO A 196 -3.93 -22.88 -3.56
N ALA A 197 -2.73 -22.66 -4.10
CA ALA A 197 -1.57 -22.22 -3.33
C ALA A 197 -1.49 -20.68 -3.28
N GLN A 198 -1.91 -20.01 -4.35
CA GLN A 198 -1.87 -18.56 -4.46
C GLN A 198 -3.05 -18.04 -5.30
N ILE A 199 -3.57 -16.89 -4.89
CA ILE A 199 -4.58 -16.11 -5.61
C ILE A 199 -3.99 -14.72 -5.85
N GLU A 200 -3.96 -14.28 -7.11
CA GLU A 200 -3.38 -13.01 -7.51
C GLU A 200 -4.43 -12.13 -8.20
N ILE A 201 -4.38 -10.84 -7.91
CA ILE A 201 -5.06 -9.78 -8.67
C ILE A 201 -4.05 -8.66 -8.96
N LEU A 202 -4.26 -7.92 -10.06
CA LEU A 202 -3.49 -6.72 -10.31
C LEU A 202 -4.15 -5.52 -9.64
N GLU A 203 -3.33 -4.71 -8.99
CA GLU A 203 -3.69 -3.46 -8.31
C GLU A 203 -2.97 -2.29 -8.95
N ASP A 204 -3.44 -1.07 -8.66
CA ASP A 204 -2.68 0.14 -8.89
C ASP A 204 -2.08 0.65 -7.58
N ASP A 205 -0.81 0.96 -7.60
CA ASP A 205 -0.09 1.54 -6.46
C ASP A 205 0.48 2.91 -6.86
N PRO A 206 0.34 3.94 -6.03
CA PRO A 206 0.80 5.30 -6.38
C PRO A 206 2.29 5.39 -6.71
N LEU A 207 3.13 4.56 -6.08
CA LEU A 207 4.58 4.56 -6.28
C LEU A 207 5.06 3.46 -7.22
N GLU A 208 4.43 2.28 -7.18
CA GLU A 208 4.88 1.09 -7.89
C GLU A 208 4.10 0.81 -9.18
N GLY A 209 3.01 1.54 -9.41
CA GLY A 209 2.17 1.36 -10.59
C GLY A 209 1.39 0.06 -10.57
N ASP A 210 1.30 -0.61 -11.73
CA ASP A 210 0.63 -1.90 -11.86
C ASP A 210 1.33 -2.93 -10.99
N SER A 211 0.64 -3.38 -9.95
CA SER A 211 1.21 -4.16 -8.86
C SER A 211 0.50 -5.50 -8.72
N SER A 212 1.27 -6.56 -8.50
CA SER A 212 0.74 -7.87 -8.15
C SER A 212 0.37 -7.89 -6.67
N TYR A 213 -0.90 -8.12 -6.36
CA TYR A 213 -1.40 -8.33 -5.01
C TYR A 213 -1.82 -9.78 -4.84
N THR A 214 -1.07 -10.54 -4.04
CA THR A 214 -1.25 -11.97 -3.88
C THR A 214 -1.75 -12.34 -2.50
N LEU A 215 -2.54 -13.41 -2.44
CA LEU A 215 -2.92 -14.14 -1.24
C LEU A 215 -2.36 -15.55 -1.37
N ARG A 216 -1.35 -15.88 -0.57
CA ARG A 216 -0.84 -17.23 -0.43
C ARG A 216 -1.64 -18.00 0.60
N CYS A 217 -1.97 -19.24 0.28
CA CYS A 217 -2.78 -20.14 1.10
C CYS A 217 -1.94 -21.37 1.48
N GLY A 218 -1.83 -21.63 2.78
CA GLY A 218 -1.07 -22.77 3.30
C GLY A 218 -1.76 -23.42 4.49
N ASP A 219 -1.13 -24.47 5.05
CA ASP A 219 -1.64 -25.22 6.20
C ASP A 219 -3.11 -25.64 5.98
N TRP A 220 -3.36 -26.37 4.91
CA TRP A 220 -4.69 -26.81 4.52
C TRP A 220 -5.21 -27.89 5.48
N ARG A 221 -6.34 -27.65 6.11
CA ARG A 221 -6.99 -28.56 7.06
C ARG A 221 -8.43 -28.84 6.68
N LYS A 222 -8.91 -30.03 7.02
CA LYS A 222 -10.30 -30.43 6.76
C LYS A 222 -11.21 -29.96 7.91
N VAL A 223 -12.20 -29.14 7.58
CA VAL A 223 -13.23 -28.66 8.51
C VAL A 223 -14.60 -28.97 7.91
N ASP A 224 -15.42 -29.75 8.59
CA ASP A 224 -16.77 -30.13 8.13
C ASP A 224 -16.81 -30.70 6.69
N GLY A 225 -15.78 -31.49 6.34
CA GLY A 225 -15.67 -32.10 5.02
C GLY A 225 -15.00 -31.25 3.95
N VAL A 226 -14.71 -29.96 4.19
CA VAL A 226 -14.10 -29.02 3.27
C VAL A 226 -12.66 -28.72 3.66
N MET A 227 -11.74 -28.70 2.70
CA MET A 227 -10.35 -28.27 2.88
C MET A 227 -10.27 -26.74 2.87
N LEU A 228 -9.71 -26.15 3.92
CA LEU A 228 -9.56 -24.71 4.11
C LEU A 228 -8.13 -24.38 4.55
N PRO A 229 -7.58 -23.24 4.11
CA PRO A 229 -6.25 -22.81 4.54
C PRO A 229 -6.30 -22.24 5.96
N PHE A 230 -5.30 -22.58 6.77
CA PHE A 230 -5.11 -22.05 8.12
C PHE A 230 -3.92 -21.09 8.23
N SER A 231 -3.12 -20.99 7.18
CA SER A 231 -2.07 -19.97 7.04
C SER A 231 -2.35 -19.12 5.80
N LEU A 232 -2.41 -17.81 5.99
CA LEU A 232 -2.65 -16.83 4.92
C LEU A 232 -1.51 -15.80 4.94
N ARG A 233 -1.01 -15.46 3.74
CA ARG A 233 -0.01 -14.39 3.59
C ARG A 233 -0.38 -13.50 2.41
N TYR A 234 -0.54 -12.23 2.70
CA TYR A 234 -0.83 -11.18 1.71
C TYR A 234 0.46 -10.49 1.32
N GLU A 235 0.67 -10.33 0.02
CA GLU A 235 1.88 -9.73 -0.52
C GLU A 235 1.55 -8.69 -1.59
N LEU A 236 2.37 -7.64 -1.68
CA LEU A 236 2.41 -6.68 -2.77
C LEU A 236 3.77 -6.79 -3.47
N ASN A 237 3.76 -7.16 -4.75
CA ASN A 237 4.98 -7.39 -5.52
C ASN A 237 5.98 -8.31 -4.79
N GLY A 238 5.47 -9.39 -4.17
CA GLY A 238 6.25 -10.36 -3.41
C GLY A 238 6.70 -9.90 -2.01
N ARG A 239 6.35 -8.68 -1.59
CA ARG A 239 6.66 -8.17 -0.25
C ARG A 239 5.47 -8.36 0.69
N ALA A 240 5.74 -8.92 1.87
CA ALA A 240 4.70 -9.18 2.86
C ALA A 240 3.98 -7.89 3.28
N LEU A 241 2.63 -7.93 3.28
CA LEU A 241 1.75 -6.93 3.88
C LEU A 241 1.12 -7.46 5.16
N GLN A 242 0.77 -8.76 5.18
CA GLN A 242 0.09 -9.38 6.30
C GLN A 242 0.35 -10.89 6.31
N GLU A 243 0.58 -11.43 7.49
CA GLU A 243 0.67 -12.86 7.75
C GLU A 243 -0.36 -13.23 8.82
N GLU A 244 -1.13 -14.28 8.56
CA GLU A 244 -2.21 -14.73 9.44
C GLU A 244 -2.08 -16.22 9.74
N GLN A 245 -2.37 -16.57 10.98
CA GLN A 245 -2.62 -17.92 11.41
C GLN A 245 -4.06 -18.01 11.91
N ILE A 246 -4.88 -18.75 11.20
CA ILE A 246 -6.27 -19.01 11.58
C ILE A 246 -6.26 -19.96 12.77
N LYS A 247 -6.98 -19.60 13.83
CA LYS A 247 -7.12 -20.37 15.06
C LYS A 247 -8.28 -21.34 14.96
N SER A 248 -9.43 -20.85 14.49
CA SER A 248 -10.63 -21.65 14.34
C SER A 248 -11.48 -21.21 13.15
N ILE A 249 -12.18 -22.17 12.54
CA ILE A 249 -13.22 -21.92 11.52
C ILE A 249 -14.45 -22.74 11.94
N ARG A 250 -15.61 -22.09 11.99
CA ARG A 250 -16.90 -22.72 12.24
C ARG A 250 -17.83 -22.38 11.08
N HIS A 251 -18.45 -23.40 10.50
CA HIS A 251 -19.43 -23.25 9.44
C HIS A 251 -20.86 -23.39 9.96
N ASN A 252 -21.78 -22.72 9.30
CA ASN A 252 -23.23 -22.84 9.53
C ASN A 252 -23.64 -22.72 10.99
N ALA A 253 -22.81 -22.05 11.80
CA ALA A 253 -23.11 -21.79 13.19
C ALA A 253 -24.34 -20.87 13.32
N ALA A 254 -25.15 -21.12 14.32
CA ALA A 254 -26.22 -20.19 14.69
C ALA A 254 -25.60 -18.83 15.07
N LEU A 255 -26.05 -17.78 14.41
CA LEU A 255 -25.63 -16.42 14.70
C LEU A 255 -26.60 -15.80 15.70
N ALA A 256 -26.09 -15.07 16.68
CA ALA A 256 -26.89 -14.38 17.67
C ALA A 256 -27.56 -13.15 17.06
N GLY A 257 -28.89 -13.15 16.93
CA GLY A 257 -29.64 -12.05 16.35
C GLY A 257 -29.19 -11.66 14.93
N ASP A 258 -29.41 -10.42 14.52
CA ASP A 258 -28.87 -9.90 13.27
C ASP A 258 -27.51 -9.23 13.50
N VAL A 259 -26.45 -10.07 13.50
CA VAL A 259 -25.07 -9.61 13.73
C VAL A 259 -24.55 -8.65 12.65
N PHE A 260 -25.26 -8.54 11.51
CA PHE A 260 -24.90 -7.67 10.40
C PHE A 260 -25.73 -6.37 10.38
N ALA A 261 -26.64 -6.18 11.33
CA ALA A 261 -27.50 -5.00 11.35
C ALA A 261 -26.69 -3.69 11.39
N ILE A 262 -27.06 -2.76 10.54
CA ILE A 262 -26.52 -1.39 10.49
C ILE A 262 -27.64 -0.42 10.83
N PRO A 263 -27.47 0.48 11.82
CA PRO A 263 -28.47 1.49 12.14
C PRO A 263 -28.84 2.34 10.93
N GLU A 264 -30.13 2.63 10.77
CA GLU A 264 -30.64 3.43 9.65
C GLU A 264 -29.97 4.82 9.59
N SER A 265 -29.70 5.44 10.75
CA SER A 265 -28.99 6.71 10.84
C SER A 265 -27.62 6.69 10.17
N VAL A 266 -26.89 5.55 10.27
CA VAL A 266 -25.59 5.35 9.60
C VAL A 266 -25.78 5.00 8.12
N GLY A 267 -26.78 4.15 7.82
CA GLY A 267 -27.06 3.72 6.45
C GLY A 267 -27.51 4.86 5.51
N SER A 268 -28.20 5.86 6.05
CA SER A 268 -28.66 7.05 5.31
C SER A 268 -27.62 8.18 5.21
N GLU A 269 -26.50 8.09 5.92
CA GLU A 269 -25.44 9.09 5.89
C GLU A 269 -24.86 9.21 4.45
N LYS A 270 -24.78 10.45 3.94
CA LYS A 270 -24.16 10.71 2.64
C LYS A 270 -22.65 10.73 2.78
N THR A 271 -21.99 9.96 1.93
CA THR A 271 -20.54 9.98 1.82
C THR A 271 -20.13 10.70 0.54
N ASP A 272 -19.34 11.76 0.67
CA ASP A 272 -18.69 12.40 -0.46
C ASP A 272 -17.28 11.79 -0.60
N ALA A 273 -17.14 10.93 -1.61
CA ALA A 273 -15.92 10.13 -1.78
C ALA A 273 -15.16 10.54 -3.04
N THR A 274 -13.94 11.01 -2.88
CA THR A 274 -12.99 11.15 -3.98
C THR A 274 -12.35 9.78 -4.27
N PRO A 275 -12.26 9.37 -5.55
CA PRO A 275 -11.55 8.14 -5.90
C PRO A 275 -10.10 8.18 -5.43
N ILE A 276 -9.66 7.09 -4.81
CA ILE A 276 -8.27 6.88 -4.36
C ILE A 276 -7.77 5.54 -4.87
N ALA A 277 -6.46 5.39 -4.99
CA ALA A 277 -5.86 4.13 -5.38
C ALA A 277 -6.29 3.01 -4.43
N SER A 278 -6.79 1.89 -4.97
CA SER A 278 -7.28 0.76 -4.16
C SER A 278 -6.17 0.19 -3.27
N GLN A 279 -4.94 0.21 -3.74
CA GLN A 279 -3.80 -0.27 -2.96
C GLN A 279 -3.55 0.58 -1.69
N TRP A 280 -3.74 1.88 -1.75
CA TRP A 280 -3.69 2.73 -0.57
C TRP A 280 -4.70 2.28 0.48
N ILE A 281 -5.93 1.97 0.04
CA ILE A 281 -6.98 1.47 0.91
C ILE A 281 -6.57 0.14 1.53
N LEU A 282 -6.06 -0.81 0.73
CA LEU A 282 -5.65 -2.14 1.20
C LEU A 282 -4.58 -2.09 2.27
N ARG A 283 -3.55 -1.29 2.09
CA ARG A 283 -2.48 -1.11 3.07
C ARG A 283 -3.01 -0.63 4.42
N ARG A 284 -4.17 0.01 4.41
CA ARG A 284 -4.79 0.65 5.56
C ARG A 284 -5.98 -0.12 6.13
N VAL A 285 -6.69 -0.92 5.34
CA VAL A 285 -7.88 -1.67 5.80
C VAL A 285 -7.58 -2.56 6.99
N ALA A 286 -6.39 -3.11 7.04
CA ALA A 286 -6.06 -4.10 8.04
C ALA A 286 -5.48 -3.53 9.35
N GLY A 287 -5.14 -2.28 9.50
CA GLY A 287 -4.42 -1.86 10.70
C GLY A 287 -4.73 -0.52 11.29
N ASN A 288 -5.54 0.26 10.64
CA ASN A 288 -5.79 1.59 11.14
C ASN A 288 -7.12 2.12 10.64
N VAL A 289 -7.88 2.68 11.50
CA VAL A 289 -9.24 3.09 11.28
C VAL A 289 -9.41 4.56 10.95
N SER A 290 -8.55 5.43 11.43
CA SER A 290 -8.70 6.85 11.19
C SER A 290 -7.88 7.29 9.97
N TYR A 291 -8.52 7.25 8.78
CA TYR A 291 -7.95 7.84 7.56
C TYR A 291 -8.64 9.13 7.25
N GLN A 292 -8.04 10.22 7.67
CA GLN A 292 -8.60 11.54 7.48
C GLN A 292 -8.74 11.90 6.00
N ASP A 293 -7.91 11.35 5.13
CA ASP A 293 -7.89 11.68 3.70
C ASP A 293 -8.55 10.63 2.80
N MET A 294 -9.04 9.52 3.37
CA MET A 294 -9.54 8.42 2.55
C MET A 294 -10.84 8.80 1.83
N GLY A 295 -10.73 9.11 0.53
CA GLY A 295 -11.83 9.47 -0.34
C GLY A 295 -12.55 10.76 0.02
N ARG A 296 -12.00 11.57 0.89
CA ARG A 296 -12.50 12.92 1.11
C ARG A 296 -12.04 13.83 -0.02
N LYS A 297 -12.91 14.71 -0.46
CA LYS A 297 -12.54 15.76 -1.39
C LYS A 297 -11.43 16.60 -0.76
N PRO A 298 -10.27 16.80 -1.42
CA PRO A 298 -9.23 17.65 -0.88
C PRO A 298 -9.76 19.06 -0.64
N VAL A 299 -9.62 19.55 0.57
CA VAL A 299 -9.83 20.95 0.92
C VAL A 299 -8.50 21.65 0.74
N ILE A 300 -8.46 22.73 -0.06
CA ILE A 300 -7.23 23.48 -0.34
C ILE A 300 -7.27 24.77 0.43
N GLU A 301 -6.47 24.83 1.48
CA GLU A 301 -6.31 26.00 2.35
C GLU A 301 -4.90 26.56 2.25
N TRP A 302 -4.80 27.85 1.99
CA TRP A 302 -3.52 28.55 1.89
C TRP A 302 -3.21 29.31 3.18
N LEU A 303 -2.13 28.93 3.84
CA LEU A 303 -1.56 29.64 4.97
C LEU A 303 -0.23 30.27 4.55
N GLN A 304 -0.11 31.59 4.66
CA GLN A 304 1.17 32.27 4.44
C GLN A 304 2.04 32.13 5.69
N LEU A 305 3.19 31.47 5.54
CA LEU A 305 4.19 31.30 6.62
C LEU A 305 5.15 32.49 6.70
N ALA A 306 5.54 33.01 5.54
CA ALA A 306 6.37 34.21 5.37
C ALA A 306 6.10 34.80 3.96
N PRO A 307 6.57 35.99 3.62
CA PRO A 307 6.42 36.54 2.27
C PRO A 307 6.98 35.58 1.23
N GLY A 308 6.11 35.09 0.32
CA GLY A 308 6.45 34.10 -0.72
C GLY A 308 6.71 32.67 -0.21
N VAL A 309 6.32 32.35 1.03
CA VAL A 309 6.36 30.98 1.58
C VAL A 309 4.97 30.60 2.07
N HIS A 310 4.41 29.55 1.50
CA HIS A 310 3.03 29.14 1.74
C HIS A 310 2.95 27.68 2.15
N LYS A 311 2.09 27.40 3.11
CA LYS A 311 1.64 26.05 3.44
C LYS A 311 0.27 25.83 2.81
N ILE A 312 0.15 24.81 1.97
CA ILE A 312 -1.09 24.39 1.34
C ILE A 312 -1.57 23.18 2.12
N GLN A 313 -2.59 23.40 2.94
CA GLN A 313 -3.13 22.44 3.90
C GLN A 313 -4.59 22.14 3.62
N GLY A 314 -5.29 21.50 4.52
CA GLY A 314 -6.69 21.07 4.42
C GLY A 314 -6.85 19.58 4.34
N SER A 315 -5.75 18.85 4.62
CA SER A 315 -5.71 17.39 4.75
C SER A 315 -4.71 16.97 5.83
N SER A 316 -4.44 15.67 5.97
CA SER A 316 -3.48 15.14 6.95
C SER A 316 -2.03 15.55 6.66
N HIS A 317 -1.72 15.84 5.39
CA HIS A 317 -0.37 16.22 4.91
C HIS A 317 -0.45 17.55 4.15
N ALA A 318 0.49 18.41 4.39
CA ALA A 318 0.61 19.67 3.68
C ALA A 318 1.62 19.58 2.53
N THR A 319 1.51 20.48 1.56
CA THR A 319 2.57 20.81 0.60
C THR A 319 3.05 22.22 0.94
N ILE A 320 4.36 22.43 1.06
CA ILE A 320 4.93 23.75 1.23
C ILE A 320 5.35 24.28 -0.13
N LEU A 321 5.01 25.53 -0.42
CA LEU A 321 5.39 26.21 -1.66
C LEU A 321 6.30 27.40 -1.34
N VAL A 322 7.44 27.45 -2.00
CA VAL A 322 8.39 28.58 -1.92
C VAL A 322 8.41 29.29 -3.27
N GLU A 323 8.11 30.57 -3.25
CA GLU A 323 8.15 31.44 -4.41
C GLU A 323 9.57 31.98 -4.61
N MET A 324 10.19 31.60 -5.73
CA MET A 324 11.44 32.17 -6.24
C MET A 324 11.11 33.26 -7.26
N ARG A 325 12.09 34.00 -7.73
CA ARG A 325 11.88 35.10 -8.67
C ARG A 325 11.20 34.66 -9.98
N ASP A 326 11.65 33.58 -10.60
CA ASP A 326 11.18 33.11 -11.91
C ASP A 326 10.52 31.72 -11.91
N HIS A 327 10.50 31.04 -10.75
CA HIS A 327 9.94 29.71 -10.60
C HIS A 327 9.41 29.46 -9.19
N LEU A 328 8.82 28.27 -9.00
CA LEU A 328 8.31 27.78 -7.72
C LEU A 328 9.06 26.51 -7.32
N VAL A 329 9.22 26.33 -6.01
CA VAL A 329 9.71 25.11 -5.37
C VAL A 329 8.61 24.54 -4.52
N ALA A 330 8.17 23.31 -4.81
CA ALA A 330 7.19 22.58 -4.00
C ALA A 330 7.93 21.57 -3.10
N ILE A 331 7.53 21.48 -1.84
CA ILE A 331 8.03 20.48 -0.89
C ILE A 331 6.85 19.61 -0.52
N GLU A 332 6.97 18.30 -0.70
CA GLU A 332 5.98 17.24 -0.57
C GLU A 332 5.03 17.07 -1.76
N GLY A 333 4.92 15.81 -2.19
CA GLY A 333 3.88 15.32 -3.09
C GLY A 333 3.14 14.16 -2.42
N PRO A 334 2.26 14.45 -1.44
CA PRO A 334 1.77 13.44 -0.52
C PRO A 334 0.74 12.48 -1.13
N LEU A 335 0.66 11.27 -0.59
CA LEU A 335 -0.41 10.27 -0.67
C LEU A 335 -0.62 9.66 -2.07
N TYR A 336 -1.23 10.36 -3.00
CA TYR A 336 -1.61 9.90 -4.35
C TYR A 336 -2.00 11.07 -5.25
N GLU A 337 -2.08 10.83 -6.55
CA GLU A 337 -2.34 11.89 -7.54
C GLU A 337 -3.62 12.68 -7.26
N ALA A 338 -4.74 11.99 -6.98
CA ALA A 338 -6.02 12.67 -6.73
C ALA A 338 -5.98 13.62 -5.52
N ARG A 339 -4.99 13.50 -4.63
CA ARG A 339 -4.70 14.44 -3.55
C ARG A 339 -3.76 15.56 -3.99
N THR A 340 -2.74 15.26 -4.77
CA THR A 340 -1.67 16.22 -5.15
C THR A 340 -2.06 17.06 -6.37
N ALA A 341 -2.76 16.51 -7.36
CA ALA A 341 -3.14 17.26 -8.56
C ALA A 341 -4.02 18.50 -8.29
N PRO A 342 -5.00 18.49 -7.35
CA PRO A 342 -5.73 19.71 -6.98
C PRO A 342 -4.83 20.79 -6.36
N VAL A 343 -3.78 20.40 -5.61
CA VAL A 343 -2.78 21.34 -5.08
C VAL A 343 -2.03 22.01 -6.22
N ILE A 344 -1.52 21.22 -7.18
CA ILE A 344 -0.83 21.73 -8.36
C ILE A 344 -1.74 22.68 -9.16
N LYS A 345 -2.99 22.31 -9.36
CA LYS A 345 -3.97 23.17 -10.03
C LYS A 345 -4.12 24.52 -9.32
N SER A 346 -4.31 24.51 -8.00
CA SER A 346 -4.43 25.72 -7.19
C SER A 346 -3.16 26.58 -7.22
N ILE A 347 -1.97 25.97 -7.26
CA ILE A 347 -0.70 26.67 -7.44
C ILE A 347 -0.67 27.40 -8.79
N LYS A 348 -1.02 26.71 -9.87
CA LYS A 348 -1.00 27.28 -11.22
C LYS A 348 -2.04 28.42 -11.40
N GLU A 349 -3.18 28.34 -10.74
CA GLU A 349 -4.19 29.39 -10.71
C GLU A 349 -3.69 30.64 -9.98
N ARG A 350 -2.94 30.46 -8.87
CA ARG A 350 -2.41 31.56 -8.06
C ARG A 350 -1.16 32.21 -8.65
N PHE A 351 -0.34 31.43 -9.34
CA PHE A 351 0.93 31.86 -9.94
C PHE A 351 0.95 31.58 -11.45
N PRO A 352 0.09 32.22 -12.26
CA PRO A 352 0.00 31.95 -13.68
C PRO A 352 1.33 32.27 -14.39
N GLY A 353 1.79 31.35 -15.23
CA GLY A 353 3.05 31.49 -15.99
C GLY A 353 4.34 31.20 -15.20
N LYS A 354 4.28 30.98 -13.87
CA LYS A 354 5.45 30.63 -13.06
C LYS A 354 5.54 29.09 -12.93
N PRO A 355 6.58 28.44 -13.51
CA PRO A 355 6.69 26.99 -13.48
C PRO A 355 7.03 26.47 -12.08
N ILE A 356 6.50 25.30 -11.70
CA ILE A 356 6.97 24.53 -10.55
C ILE A 356 8.24 23.80 -10.99
N ARG A 357 9.39 24.43 -10.84
CA ARG A 357 10.66 23.92 -11.37
C ARG A 357 11.20 22.74 -10.57
N TYR A 358 11.00 22.74 -9.25
CA TYR A 358 11.50 21.72 -8.34
C TYR A 358 10.38 21.17 -7.47
N ALA A 359 10.40 19.86 -7.26
CA ALA A 359 9.61 19.20 -6.25
C ALA A 359 10.52 18.35 -5.34
N ILE A 360 10.36 18.50 -4.03
CA ILE A 360 11.27 17.95 -3.02
C ILE A 360 10.45 17.08 -2.08
N PRO A 361 10.38 15.75 -2.26
CA PRO A 361 9.81 14.86 -1.26
C PRO A 361 10.76 14.79 -0.06
N THR A 362 10.25 14.84 1.16
CA THR A 362 11.11 14.79 2.35
C THR A 362 11.75 13.42 2.55
N HIS A 363 11.06 12.36 2.14
CA HIS A 363 11.55 10.98 2.11
C HIS A 363 10.63 10.08 1.26
N HIS A 364 11.03 8.83 1.09
CA HIS A 364 10.39 7.90 0.14
C HIS A 364 9.05 7.30 0.59
N HIS A 365 8.58 7.53 1.81
CA HIS A 365 7.35 6.92 2.31
C HIS A 365 6.13 7.33 1.47
N LEU A 366 5.15 6.42 1.36
CA LEU A 366 3.99 6.61 0.50
C LEU A 366 3.21 7.88 0.81
N ASP A 367 3.07 8.18 2.07
CA ASP A 367 2.31 9.34 2.54
C ASP A 367 3.00 10.69 2.26
N HIS A 368 4.29 10.69 1.92
CA HIS A 368 5.08 11.87 1.53
C HIS A 368 5.38 11.93 0.02
N ALA A 369 5.62 10.77 -0.59
CA ALA A 369 6.04 10.68 -1.99
C ALA A 369 4.97 10.14 -2.94
N GLY A 370 3.82 9.65 -2.43
CA GLY A 370 2.83 8.93 -3.25
C GLY A 370 2.19 9.75 -4.37
N GLY A 371 2.17 11.07 -4.25
CA GLY A 371 1.70 11.98 -5.31
C GLY A 371 2.79 12.62 -6.15
N ILE A 372 4.06 12.25 -5.94
CA ILE A 372 5.20 12.92 -6.59
C ILE A 372 5.17 12.84 -8.13
N ARG A 373 4.57 11.78 -8.69
CA ARG A 373 4.42 11.62 -10.14
C ARG A 373 3.57 12.71 -10.78
N ALA A 374 2.67 13.36 -10.03
CA ALA A 374 1.94 14.53 -10.52
C ALA A 374 2.87 15.72 -10.79
N PHE A 375 3.88 15.94 -9.95
CA PHE A 375 4.92 16.95 -10.20
C PHE A 375 5.88 16.54 -11.35
N MET A 376 6.21 15.25 -11.46
CA MET A 376 6.96 14.75 -12.61
C MET A 376 6.22 15.03 -13.92
N ALA A 377 4.90 14.87 -13.94
CA ALA A 377 4.05 15.16 -15.11
C ALA A 377 4.00 16.65 -15.50
N GLU A 378 4.22 17.55 -14.56
CA GLU A 378 4.36 19.00 -14.77
C GLU A 378 5.76 19.41 -15.24
N GLY A 379 6.71 18.46 -15.32
CA GLY A 379 8.09 18.74 -15.70
C GLY A 379 8.98 19.24 -14.58
N SER A 380 8.54 19.12 -13.32
CA SER A 380 9.37 19.47 -12.16
C SER A 380 10.55 18.51 -12.01
N ALA A 381 11.74 19.05 -11.75
CA ALA A 381 12.89 18.24 -11.34
C ALA A 381 12.69 17.76 -9.89
N ILE A 382 12.86 16.46 -9.65
CA ILE A 382 12.72 15.87 -8.33
C ILE A 382 14.07 15.87 -7.63
N VAL A 383 14.17 16.63 -6.54
CA VAL A 383 15.43 16.80 -5.80
C VAL A 383 15.46 15.82 -4.63
N VAL A 384 16.42 14.89 -4.63
CA VAL A 384 16.51 13.78 -3.68
C VAL A 384 17.96 13.48 -3.28
N PRO A 385 18.21 12.89 -2.10
CA PRO A 385 19.55 12.41 -1.77
C PRO A 385 19.94 11.18 -2.63
N PHE A 386 21.24 10.93 -2.81
CA PHE A 386 21.75 9.86 -3.66
C PHE A 386 21.18 8.48 -3.35
N ASN A 387 21.01 8.17 -2.06
CA ASN A 387 20.48 6.87 -1.62
C ASN A 387 19.01 6.64 -2.02
N ALA A 388 18.26 7.70 -2.36
CA ALA A 388 16.88 7.62 -2.84
C ALA A 388 16.76 7.66 -4.38
N GLN A 389 17.83 7.98 -5.12
CA GLN A 389 17.77 8.16 -6.58
C GLN A 389 17.21 6.94 -7.31
N ALA A 390 17.65 5.73 -6.95
CA ALA A 390 17.20 4.50 -7.59
C ALA A 390 15.70 4.26 -7.35
N PHE A 391 15.20 4.60 -6.16
CA PHE A 391 13.79 4.51 -5.80
C PHE A 391 12.94 5.44 -6.69
N TYR A 392 13.25 6.73 -6.75
CA TYR A 392 12.48 7.68 -7.56
C TYR A 392 12.61 7.41 -9.07
N ALA A 393 13.74 6.87 -9.52
CA ALA A 393 13.89 6.40 -10.90
C ALA A 393 12.99 5.19 -11.20
N LYS A 394 12.79 4.28 -10.23
CA LYS A 394 11.80 3.19 -10.33
C LYS A 394 10.38 3.75 -10.37
N VAL A 395 10.04 4.66 -9.46
CA VAL A 395 8.73 5.33 -9.40
C VAL A 395 8.40 6.03 -10.73
N ALA A 396 9.35 6.77 -11.31
CA ALA A 396 9.16 7.45 -12.58
C ALA A 396 8.83 6.50 -13.75
N ARG A 397 9.44 5.31 -13.76
CA ARG A 397 9.27 4.30 -14.83
C ARG A 397 8.14 3.30 -14.56
N ALA A 398 7.54 3.32 -13.38
CA ALA A 398 6.48 2.40 -13.03
C ALA A 398 5.29 2.52 -14.00
N PRO A 399 4.81 1.42 -14.61
CA PRO A 399 3.65 1.45 -15.48
C PRO A 399 2.38 1.65 -14.67
N HIS A 400 1.51 2.55 -15.08
CA HIS A 400 0.20 2.79 -14.48
C HIS A 400 -0.90 2.55 -15.53
N THR A 401 -0.98 1.32 -16.06
CA THR A 401 -1.91 1.01 -17.14
C THR A 401 -3.33 0.72 -16.64
N ARG A 402 -3.46 0.24 -15.41
CA ARG A 402 -4.76 -0.03 -14.79
C ARG A 402 -5.50 1.24 -14.40
N ASN A 403 -4.78 2.21 -13.87
CA ASN A 403 -5.29 3.52 -13.48
C ASN A 403 -4.30 4.59 -13.92
N PRO A 404 -4.33 4.99 -15.20
CA PRO A 404 -3.33 5.91 -15.75
C PRO A 404 -3.34 7.25 -15.02
N ASP A 405 -2.22 7.58 -14.40
CA ASP A 405 -1.97 8.90 -13.81
C ASP A 405 -1.54 9.94 -14.86
N SER A 406 -1.32 11.19 -14.46
CA SER A 406 -0.91 12.27 -15.38
C SER A 406 0.42 11.99 -16.04
N LEU A 407 1.40 11.39 -15.34
CA LEU A 407 2.69 11.06 -15.93
C LEU A 407 2.55 9.97 -16.99
N GLN A 408 1.74 8.93 -16.73
CA GLN A 408 1.45 7.88 -17.72
C GLN A 408 0.74 8.43 -18.96
N ARG A 409 -0.18 9.38 -18.79
CA ARG A 409 -0.92 10.03 -19.90
C ARG A 409 -0.04 10.98 -20.69
N ASN A 410 0.72 11.83 -20.00
CA ASN A 410 1.50 12.91 -20.64
C ASN A 410 2.82 12.42 -21.21
N LYS A 411 3.35 11.30 -20.72
CA LYS A 411 4.68 10.76 -21.10
C LYS A 411 5.79 11.81 -20.99
N ALA A 412 5.72 12.64 -19.94
CA ALA A 412 6.70 13.70 -19.71
C ALA A 412 8.08 13.10 -19.43
N SER A 413 9.12 13.80 -19.87
CA SER A 413 10.49 13.47 -19.50
C SER A 413 10.73 13.83 -18.04
N VAL A 414 11.20 12.87 -17.25
CA VAL A 414 11.43 13.05 -15.82
C VAL A 414 12.89 13.37 -15.54
N VAL A 415 13.11 14.41 -14.75
CA VAL A 415 14.43 14.80 -14.25
C VAL A 415 14.51 14.47 -12.77
N ILE A 416 15.54 13.74 -12.35
CA ILE A 416 15.84 13.45 -10.94
C ILE A 416 17.21 14.06 -10.65
N GLU A 417 17.23 15.10 -9.82
CA GLU A 417 18.46 15.73 -9.34
C GLU A 417 18.85 15.09 -8.00
N ALA A 418 19.79 14.15 -8.06
CA ALA A 418 20.32 13.51 -6.86
C ALA A 418 21.52 14.29 -6.32
N PHE A 419 21.58 14.45 -5.00
CA PHE A 419 22.66 15.18 -4.34
C PHE A 419 23.25 14.40 -3.16
N GLY A 420 24.49 14.76 -2.76
CA GLY A 420 25.20 14.19 -1.61
C GLY A 420 26.47 14.95 -1.31
N GLY A 421 27.12 14.59 -0.17
CA GLY A 421 28.33 15.25 0.29
C GLY A 421 28.11 16.64 0.93
N GLY A 422 26.84 17.05 1.11
CA GLY A 422 26.44 18.33 1.70
C GLY A 422 25.05 18.76 1.24
N PRO A 423 24.57 19.93 1.63
CA PRO A 423 23.26 20.42 1.23
C PRO A 423 23.18 20.75 -0.26
N ARG A 424 21.99 20.55 -0.85
CA ARG A 424 21.65 21.09 -2.16
C ARG A 424 21.05 22.48 -1.98
N VAL A 425 21.68 23.50 -2.51
CA VAL A 425 21.19 24.87 -2.46
C VAL A 425 20.53 25.24 -3.78
N LEU A 426 19.27 25.62 -3.76
CA LEU A 426 18.54 26.24 -4.85
C LEU A 426 18.49 27.74 -4.61
N SER A 427 18.94 28.54 -5.56
CA SER A 427 19.02 30.01 -5.40
C SER A 427 18.65 30.73 -6.69
N ASP A 428 17.98 31.86 -6.56
CA ASP A 428 17.70 32.81 -7.63
C ASP A 428 18.43 34.16 -7.46
N GLY A 429 19.37 34.19 -6.50
CA GLY A 429 20.11 35.40 -6.10
C GLY A 429 19.38 36.28 -5.07
N ALA A 430 18.07 36.13 -4.88
CA ALA A 430 17.27 36.87 -3.91
C ALA A 430 16.82 35.97 -2.73
N ARG A 431 16.60 34.71 -2.98
CA ARG A 431 16.20 33.69 -1.99
C ARG A 431 17.02 32.43 -2.16
N GLN A 432 17.23 31.72 -1.05
CA GLN A 432 17.86 30.41 -1.02
C GLN A 432 16.91 29.41 -0.37
N VAL A 433 16.90 28.21 -0.92
CA VAL A 433 16.24 27.02 -0.37
C VAL A 433 17.33 25.97 -0.22
N GLU A 434 17.64 25.61 1.00
CA GLU A 434 18.68 24.63 1.32
C GLU A 434 18.04 23.28 1.68
N VAL A 435 18.44 22.22 1.01
CA VAL A 435 17.96 20.86 1.22
C VAL A 435 19.07 20.08 1.92
N HIS A 436 18.87 19.77 3.19
CA HIS A 436 19.86 19.09 4.02
C HIS A 436 19.50 17.64 4.26
N PRO A 437 20.39 16.65 4.02
CA PRO A 437 20.21 15.30 4.49
C PRO A 437 20.11 15.26 6.02
N LEU A 438 19.13 14.54 6.53
CA LEU A 438 18.93 14.32 7.96
C LEU A 438 18.53 12.84 8.19
N PRO A 439 19.39 11.87 7.87
CA PRO A 439 19.06 10.46 8.02
C PRO A 439 18.77 10.13 9.48
N THR A 440 17.68 9.39 9.71
CA THR A 440 17.23 8.98 11.05
C THR A 440 16.79 7.53 11.02
N SER A 441 16.47 6.97 12.20
CA SER A 441 15.89 5.62 12.31
C SER A 441 14.54 5.48 11.60
N HIS A 442 13.89 6.59 11.27
CA HIS A 442 12.63 6.63 10.53
C HIS A 442 12.85 6.38 9.03
N ALA A 443 13.76 7.14 8.42
CA ALA A 443 14.16 6.98 7.01
C ALA A 443 15.60 7.49 6.81
N ASP A 444 16.43 6.71 6.12
CA ASP A 444 17.83 7.05 5.86
C ASP A 444 18.00 8.05 4.70
N ASP A 445 16.95 8.24 3.90
CA ASP A 445 16.85 9.26 2.86
C ASP A 445 16.12 10.53 3.30
N LEU A 446 15.82 10.65 4.59
CA LEU A 446 15.11 11.80 5.10
C LEU A 446 15.94 13.08 4.93
N ILE A 447 15.25 14.13 4.49
CA ILE A 447 15.79 15.47 4.34
C ILE A 447 14.94 16.48 5.10
N VAL A 448 15.56 17.60 5.45
CA VAL A 448 14.87 18.81 5.89
C VAL A 448 15.16 19.94 4.91
N VAL A 449 14.20 20.85 4.77
CA VAL A 449 14.36 22.01 3.89
C VAL A 449 14.45 23.27 4.76
N TYR A 450 15.52 24.03 4.59
CA TYR A 450 15.80 25.23 5.37
C TYR A 450 15.74 26.49 4.50
N LEU A 451 15.08 27.51 5.00
CA LEU A 451 14.99 28.85 4.41
C LEU A 451 15.77 29.84 5.31
N PRO A 452 17.04 30.14 4.95
CA PRO A 452 17.93 30.92 5.84
C PRO A 452 17.40 32.32 6.18
N LYS A 453 16.82 33.00 5.19
CA LYS A 453 16.28 34.37 5.37
C LYS A 453 15.13 34.39 6.37
N GLU A 454 14.27 33.37 6.32
CA GLU A 454 13.09 33.23 7.18
C GLU A 454 13.41 32.52 8.50
N LYS A 455 14.59 31.93 8.64
CA LYS A 455 14.99 31.03 9.73
C LYS A 455 13.97 29.88 9.94
N LEU A 456 13.40 29.40 8.86
CA LEU A 456 12.31 28.44 8.83
C LEU A 456 12.81 27.10 8.35
N LEU A 457 12.55 26.06 9.12
CA LEU A 457 12.85 24.66 8.78
C LEU A 457 11.57 23.90 8.51
N ILE A 458 11.51 23.16 7.40
CA ILE A 458 10.41 22.27 7.05
C ILE A 458 10.87 20.84 7.31
N GLU A 459 10.07 20.09 8.03
CA GLU A 459 10.35 18.69 8.39
C GLU A 459 9.09 17.81 8.28
N ALA A 460 9.29 16.49 8.25
CA ALA A 460 8.23 15.51 8.26
C ALA A 460 8.50 14.38 9.27
N ASP A 461 7.44 13.88 9.91
CA ASP A 461 7.35 12.65 10.71
C ASP A 461 8.06 12.61 12.07
N HIS A 462 8.84 13.62 12.43
CA HIS A 462 9.49 13.67 13.74
C HIS A 462 8.69 14.49 14.73
N ILE A 463 8.08 15.58 14.25
CA ILE A 463 7.15 16.38 15.03
C ILE A 463 5.82 16.57 14.29
N SER A 464 4.75 16.67 15.06
CA SER A 464 3.42 17.04 14.55
C SER A 464 2.87 18.10 15.48
N PRO A 465 3.33 19.36 15.34
CA PRO A 465 2.96 20.41 16.26
C PRO A 465 1.46 20.70 16.21
N ARG A 466 0.89 21.04 17.36
CA ARG A 466 -0.48 21.55 17.47
C ARG A 466 -0.49 22.74 18.42
N ASP A 467 -1.03 23.84 17.97
CA ASP A 467 -1.05 25.11 18.74
C ASP A 467 0.34 25.48 19.30
N GLY A 468 1.38 25.33 18.49
CA GLY A 468 2.78 25.60 18.85
C GLY A 468 3.43 24.58 19.80
N GLN A 469 2.70 23.53 20.21
CA GLN A 469 3.20 22.52 21.13
C GLN A 469 3.69 21.28 20.39
N VAL A 470 4.77 20.68 20.89
CA VAL A 470 5.35 19.42 20.40
C VAL A 470 5.20 18.34 21.47
N ARG A 471 4.66 17.19 21.10
CA ARG A 471 4.56 16.04 22.01
C ARG A 471 5.95 15.41 22.19
N PRO A 472 6.38 15.13 23.43
CA PRO A 472 7.62 14.41 23.70
C PRO A 472 7.60 13.00 23.09
N GLY A 473 8.78 12.51 22.71
CA GLY A 473 8.92 11.15 22.23
C GLY A 473 10.31 10.86 21.64
N PRO A 474 10.62 9.58 21.40
CA PRO A 474 11.94 9.18 20.90
C PRO A 474 12.31 9.84 19.56
N ARG A 475 11.33 9.98 18.64
CA ARG A 475 11.56 10.64 17.35
C ARG A 475 11.94 12.11 17.48
N VAL A 476 11.29 12.84 18.39
CA VAL A 476 11.61 14.26 18.65
C VAL A 476 13.03 14.39 19.20
N LYS A 477 13.42 13.49 20.10
CA LYS A 477 14.77 13.47 20.66
C LYS A 477 15.83 13.20 19.58
N GLU A 478 15.62 12.19 18.75
CA GLU A 478 16.50 11.86 17.64
C GLU A 478 16.60 13.03 16.64
N PHE A 479 15.47 13.61 16.26
CA PHE A 479 15.41 14.75 15.36
C PHE A 479 16.25 15.94 15.86
N VAL A 480 16.09 16.33 17.12
CA VAL A 480 16.86 17.43 17.70
C VAL A 480 18.36 17.12 17.71
N GLN A 481 18.75 15.89 18.04
CA GLN A 481 20.14 15.45 18.02
C GLN A 481 20.77 15.54 16.62
N GLU A 482 20.04 15.13 15.59
CA GLU A 482 20.53 15.20 14.20
C GLU A 482 20.52 16.63 13.67
N LEU A 483 19.47 17.42 13.99
CA LEU A 483 19.36 18.83 13.61
C LEU A 483 20.51 19.67 14.19
N ASP A 484 20.89 19.44 15.44
CA ASP A 484 21.97 20.19 16.11
C ASP A 484 23.34 20.01 15.41
N LYS A 485 23.56 18.88 14.72
CA LYS A 485 24.77 18.64 13.92
C LYS A 485 24.86 19.55 12.69
N LEU A 486 23.71 19.97 12.15
CA LEU A 486 23.65 20.85 10.98
C LEU A 486 24.01 22.30 11.29
N LYS A 487 23.96 22.70 12.55
CA LYS A 487 24.30 24.06 13.04
C LYS A 487 23.54 25.19 12.33
N LEU A 488 22.29 24.95 11.96
CA LEU A 488 21.41 25.90 11.29
C LEU A 488 20.82 26.90 12.30
N ASP A 489 20.67 28.16 11.90
CA ASP A 489 20.02 29.20 12.69
C ASP A 489 18.50 29.18 12.55
N VAL A 490 17.87 28.12 13.09
CA VAL A 490 16.44 27.87 13.00
C VAL A 490 15.67 28.60 14.10
N ALA A 491 14.63 29.36 13.75
CA ALA A 491 13.67 29.92 14.69
C ALA A 491 12.38 29.12 14.77
N THR A 492 11.85 28.72 13.59
CA THR A 492 10.55 28.06 13.47
C THR A 492 10.69 26.76 12.68
N ILE A 493 10.03 25.71 13.15
CA ILE A 493 9.91 24.42 12.46
C ILE A 493 8.47 24.27 12.00
N VAL A 494 8.29 24.01 10.71
CA VAL A 494 6.99 23.73 10.09
C VAL A 494 6.88 22.24 9.84
N GLY A 495 5.92 21.60 10.48
CA GLY A 495 5.60 20.21 10.23
C GLY A 495 4.79 20.04 8.94
N ILE A 496 5.12 19.02 8.17
CA ILE A 496 4.23 18.53 7.08
C ILE A 496 2.94 18.00 7.71
N HIS A 497 3.05 17.37 8.87
CA HIS A 497 1.93 17.04 9.75
C HIS A 497 1.74 18.11 10.81
N GLY A 498 0.48 18.54 11.05
CA GLY A 498 0.16 19.51 12.07
C GLY A 498 0.52 20.96 11.68
N ASP A 499 0.93 21.75 12.64
CA ASP A 499 1.15 23.19 12.49
C ASP A 499 2.66 23.55 12.42
N GLN A 500 3.04 24.56 13.15
CA GLN A 500 4.42 25.00 13.36
C GLN A 500 4.73 25.13 14.84
N ALA A 501 6.00 24.99 15.20
CA ALA A 501 6.49 25.21 16.55
C ALA A 501 7.85 25.96 16.54
N SER A 502 8.20 26.60 17.63
CA SER A 502 9.55 27.14 17.79
C SER A 502 10.59 26.01 17.99
N LEU A 503 11.83 26.25 17.58
CA LEU A 503 12.93 25.33 17.90
C LEU A 503 13.08 25.14 19.41
N GLU A 504 12.84 26.19 20.22
CA GLU A 504 12.87 26.12 21.67
C GLU A 504 11.84 25.14 22.23
N ALA A 505 10.58 25.23 21.79
CA ALA A 505 9.51 24.31 22.18
C ALA A 505 9.85 22.87 21.79
N THR A 506 10.43 22.67 20.60
CA THR A 506 10.85 21.36 20.10
C THR A 506 11.98 20.77 20.96
N ARG A 507 12.99 21.58 21.31
CA ARG A 507 14.07 21.17 22.22
C ARG A 507 13.57 20.87 23.62
N ALA A 508 12.59 21.63 24.13
CA ALA A 508 11.96 21.36 25.41
C ALA A 508 11.22 20.02 25.43
N ALA A 509 10.54 19.68 24.33
CA ALA A 509 9.89 18.39 24.19
C ALA A 509 10.90 17.20 24.09
N ALA A 510 12.04 17.42 23.44
CA ALA A 510 13.10 16.41 23.32
C ALA A 510 13.80 16.05 24.66
N LYS A 511 13.71 16.93 25.67
CA LYS A 511 14.27 16.70 27.01
C LYS A 511 13.37 15.91 27.95
N LYS A 512 12.11 15.76 27.60
CA LYS A 512 11.11 15.00 28.35
C LYS A 512 11.04 13.56 27.86
#